data_04dc7afad5261cfe351983396624ed37
#
_entry.id   04dc7afad5261cfe351983396624ed37
#
_cell.length_a   1.000
_cell.length_b   1.000
_cell.length_c   1.000
_cell.angle_alpha   90.00
_cell.angle_beta   90.00
_cell.angle_gamma   90.00
#
_symmetry.space_group_name_H-M   'P 1'
#
loop_
_entity.id
_entity.type
_entity.pdbx_description
1 polymer ?
#
loop_
_entity_poly.entity_id
_entity_poly.type
_entity_poly.pdbx_seq_one_letter_code
_entity_poly.pdbx_strand_id
1 'polypeptide(L)'
;MSRSETITALKQYFKVKELVCPHTYQRYGENAWQFLSTCYLETLLIIREQIIAAPMYCNTSNLNQRGLRCNLCPIVSNKQSLYLSAHILGKAGDFTVRGLTAEEARNKIIQNAHLLPYPIRMEKNVTWLHIDTLPQHNIVEKVYLF
;
A
#
# COMPACT_ATOMS: atom_id res chain seq x y z
N MET A 1 17.82 8.17 1.36
CA MET A 1 17.64 6.85 2.01
C MET A 1 17.63 5.79 0.91
N SER A 2 18.43 4.77 1.06
CA SER A 2 18.46 3.65 0.11
C SER A 2 17.21 2.76 0.31
N ARG A 3 16.92 1.89 -0.67
CA ARG A 3 15.84 0.90 -0.55
C ARG A 3 16.01 0.01 0.69
N SER A 4 17.25 -0.40 0.98
CA SER A 4 17.54 -1.24 2.15
C SER A 4 17.24 -0.52 3.46
N GLU A 5 17.60 0.75 3.55
CA GLU A 5 17.30 1.57 4.73
C GLU A 5 15.81 1.79 4.90
N THR A 6 15.09 2.02 3.80
CA THR A 6 13.62 2.15 3.81
C THR A 6 12.96 0.87 4.34
N ILE A 7 13.40 -0.29 3.86
CA ILE A 7 12.87 -1.58 4.35
C ILE A 7 13.19 -1.78 5.83
N THR A 8 14.40 -1.44 6.26
CA THR A 8 14.79 -1.54 7.67
C THR A 8 13.90 -0.67 8.55
N ALA A 9 13.62 0.56 8.13
CA ALA A 9 12.71 1.44 8.86
C ALA A 9 11.27 0.90 8.88
N LEU A 10 10.78 0.41 7.75
CA LEU A 10 9.42 -0.16 7.66
C LEU A 10 9.22 -1.40 8.54
N LYS A 11 10.26 -2.19 8.77
CA LYS A 11 10.21 -3.37 9.65
C LYS A 11 9.88 -3.03 11.11
N GLN A 12 10.01 -1.78 11.51
CA GLN A 12 9.57 -1.32 12.82
C GLN A 12 8.04 -1.25 12.93
N TYR A 13 7.35 -1.17 11.79
CA TYR A 13 5.90 -0.97 11.73
C TYR A 13 5.16 -2.13 11.08
N PHE A 14 5.79 -2.82 10.14
CA PHE A 14 5.16 -3.86 9.34
C PHE A 14 6.04 -5.11 9.25
N LYS A 15 5.39 -6.25 9.31
CA LYS A 15 5.98 -7.51 8.86
C LYS A 15 5.64 -7.69 7.38
N VAL A 16 6.55 -8.22 6.57
CA VAL A 16 6.29 -8.38 5.13
C VAL A 16 5.04 -9.21 4.84
N LYS A 17 4.74 -10.19 5.70
CA LYS A 17 3.52 -11.02 5.57
C LYS A 17 2.23 -10.22 5.64
N GLU A 18 2.28 -8.99 6.19
CA GLU A 18 1.11 -8.10 6.24
C GLU A 18 0.92 -7.33 4.91
N LEU A 19 1.98 -7.22 4.12
CA LEU A 19 2.00 -6.40 2.91
C LEU A 19 1.92 -7.24 1.62
N VAL A 20 2.01 -8.55 1.73
CA VAL A 20 1.93 -9.47 0.59
C VAL A 20 0.92 -10.58 0.88
N CYS A 21 0.38 -11.21 -0.16
CA CYS A 21 -0.56 -12.32 0.02
C CYS A 21 0.11 -13.54 0.68
N PRO A 22 -0.69 -14.42 1.31
CA PRO A 22 -0.17 -15.62 1.96
C PRO A 22 0.64 -16.54 1.04
N HIS A 23 0.25 -16.65 -0.24
CA HIS A 23 0.95 -17.48 -1.22
C HIS A 23 2.39 -16.98 -1.44
N THR A 24 2.55 -15.67 -1.61
CA THR A 24 3.86 -15.03 -1.81
C THR A 24 4.73 -15.18 -0.56
N TYR A 25 4.15 -14.93 0.62
CA TYR A 25 4.90 -15.10 1.86
C TYR A 25 5.32 -16.53 2.12
N GLN A 26 4.43 -17.49 1.86
CA GLN A 26 4.74 -18.91 2.05
C GLN A 26 5.93 -19.35 1.19
N ARG A 27 6.01 -18.85 -0.05
CA ARG A 27 7.10 -19.23 -0.96
C ARG A 27 8.40 -18.48 -0.70
N TYR A 28 8.33 -17.18 -0.43
CA TYR A 28 9.51 -16.29 -0.40
C TYR A 28 9.88 -15.78 0.98
N GLY A 29 9.02 -15.91 1.99
CA GLY A 29 9.29 -15.44 3.35
C GLY A 29 9.71 -13.96 3.37
N GLU A 30 10.77 -13.65 4.09
CA GLU A 30 11.32 -12.29 4.18
C GLU A 30 11.82 -11.74 2.83
N ASN A 31 12.15 -12.60 1.88
CA ASN A 31 12.54 -12.15 0.54
C ASN A 31 11.36 -11.56 -0.26
N ALA A 32 10.14 -11.67 0.25
CA ALA A 32 8.96 -11.08 -0.40
C ALA A 32 9.01 -9.54 -0.48
N TRP A 33 9.83 -8.88 0.34
CA TRP A 33 10.07 -7.44 0.19
C TRP A 33 10.48 -7.04 -1.23
N GLN A 34 11.18 -7.94 -1.97
CA GLN A 34 11.64 -7.66 -3.33
C GLN A 34 10.51 -7.36 -4.32
N PHE A 35 9.29 -7.83 -4.04
CA PHE A 35 8.15 -7.66 -4.94
C PHE A 35 7.40 -6.34 -4.73
N LEU A 36 7.73 -5.59 -3.68
CA LEU A 36 7.14 -4.29 -3.41
C LEU A 36 8.01 -3.19 -4.04
N SER A 37 7.39 -2.26 -4.75
CA SER A 37 8.14 -1.21 -5.44
C SER A 37 8.79 -0.22 -4.47
N THR A 38 9.94 0.31 -4.83
CA THR A 38 10.66 1.27 -4.00
C THR A 38 9.83 2.53 -3.74
N CYS A 39 9.19 3.08 -4.78
CA CYS A 39 8.33 4.27 -4.63
C CYS A 39 7.19 4.03 -3.62
N TYR A 40 6.57 2.85 -3.68
CA TYR A 40 5.51 2.48 -2.74
C TYR A 40 6.04 2.36 -1.31
N LEU A 41 7.18 1.72 -1.12
CA LEU A 41 7.79 1.54 0.20
C LEU A 41 8.18 2.88 0.85
N GLU A 42 8.81 3.76 0.08
CA GLU A 42 9.17 5.10 0.56
C GLU A 42 7.93 5.92 0.92
N THR A 43 6.89 5.84 0.09
CA THR A 43 5.61 6.50 0.34
C THR A 43 4.95 5.97 1.60
N LEU A 44 4.89 4.65 1.76
CA LEU A 44 4.30 4.01 2.92
C LEU A 44 5.01 4.41 4.21
N LEU A 45 6.34 4.50 4.18
CA LEU A 45 7.14 4.92 5.33
C LEU A 45 6.78 6.35 5.75
N ILE A 46 6.76 7.29 4.82
CA ILE A 46 6.40 8.69 5.10
C ILE A 46 4.97 8.81 5.63
N ILE A 47 4.03 8.11 5.01
CA ILE A 47 2.64 8.13 5.48
C ILE A 47 2.55 7.57 6.90
N ARG A 48 3.20 6.45 7.18
CA ARG A 48 3.16 5.82 8.50
C ARG A 48 3.82 6.67 9.58
N GLU A 49 4.97 7.23 9.31
CA GLU A 49 5.77 7.96 10.32
C GLU A 49 5.36 9.41 10.50
N GLN A 50 5.14 10.12 9.39
CA GLN A 50 5.07 11.57 9.43
C GLN A 50 3.65 12.11 9.24
N ILE A 51 2.78 11.37 8.56
CA ILE A 51 1.43 11.85 8.26
C ILE A 51 0.41 11.23 9.20
N ILE A 52 0.23 9.93 9.13
CA ILE A 52 -0.77 9.22 9.96
C ILE A 52 -0.27 9.10 11.40
N ALA A 53 1.00 8.73 11.59
CA ALA A 53 1.65 8.59 12.88
C ALA A 53 0.86 7.69 13.86
N ALA A 54 0.18 6.68 13.35
CA ALA A 54 -0.62 5.71 14.10
C ALA A 54 -0.52 4.33 13.44
N PRO A 55 -0.80 3.25 14.17
CA PRO A 55 -0.79 1.91 13.58
C PRO A 55 -1.71 1.79 12.36
N MET A 56 -1.19 1.18 11.32
CA MET A 56 -1.89 0.89 10.07
C MET A 56 -1.84 -0.62 9.83
N TYR A 57 -2.98 -1.20 9.51
CA TYR A 57 -3.11 -2.64 9.31
C TYR A 57 -3.48 -2.93 7.86
N CYS A 58 -2.65 -3.70 7.16
CA CYS A 58 -2.91 -4.16 5.81
C CYS A 58 -3.61 -5.52 5.86
N ASN A 59 -2.91 -6.62 5.62
CA ASN A 59 -3.51 -7.94 5.79
C ASN A 59 -3.73 -8.27 7.26
N THR A 60 -4.87 -8.90 7.54
CA THR A 60 -5.20 -9.51 8.82
C THR A 60 -5.53 -10.98 8.59
N SER A 61 -5.87 -11.74 9.67
CA SER A 61 -6.25 -13.16 9.54
C SER A 61 -7.44 -13.39 8.59
N ASN A 62 -8.36 -12.43 8.50
CA ASN A 62 -9.58 -12.55 7.70
C ASN A 62 -9.53 -11.76 6.39
N LEU A 63 -8.59 -10.84 6.23
CA LEU A 63 -8.45 -9.95 5.08
C LEU A 63 -7.01 -10.06 4.56
N ASN A 64 -6.77 -10.96 3.63
CA ASN A 64 -5.41 -11.31 3.18
C ASN A 64 -5.10 -10.97 1.72
N GLN A 65 -5.95 -10.16 1.07
CA GLN A 65 -5.77 -9.68 -0.29
C GLN A 65 -5.66 -8.16 -0.37
N ARG A 66 -5.25 -7.52 0.72
CA ARG A 66 -5.17 -6.06 0.86
C ARG A 66 -3.82 -5.48 0.46
N GLY A 67 -2.78 -6.29 0.38
CA GLY A 67 -1.46 -5.90 -0.10
C GLY A 67 -1.18 -6.41 -1.52
N LEU A 68 0.05 -6.86 -1.76
CA LEU A 68 0.41 -7.52 -3.02
C LEU A 68 -0.48 -8.75 -3.22
N ARG A 69 -1.04 -8.87 -4.41
CA ARG A 69 -1.83 -10.03 -4.87
C ARG A 69 -1.08 -10.78 -5.97
N CYS A 70 -1.01 -12.09 -5.85
CA CYS A 70 -0.48 -12.95 -6.91
C CYS A 70 -1.61 -13.55 -7.75
N ASN A 71 -1.26 -14.29 -8.78
CA ASN A 71 -2.22 -14.96 -9.66
C ASN A 71 -3.09 -16.02 -8.97
N LEU A 72 -2.71 -16.49 -7.78
CA LEU A 72 -3.48 -17.47 -7.01
C LEU A 72 -4.50 -16.83 -6.06
N CYS A 73 -4.40 -15.51 -5.82
CA CYS A 73 -5.39 -14.82 -4.99
C CYS A 73 -6.76 -14.84 -5.65
N PRO A 74 -7.85 -15.19 -4.92
CA PRO A 74 -9.18 -15.29 -5.53
C PRO A 74 -9.64 -14.06 -6.32
N ILE A 75 -9.34 -12.86 -5.84
CA ILE A 75 -9.68 -11.62 -6.57
C ILE A 75 -9.02 -11.60 -7.96
N VAL A 76 -7.81 -12.13 -8.09
CA VAL A 76 -7.08 -12.18 -9.37
C VAL A 76 -7.48 -13.39 -10.18
N SER A 77 -7.49 -14.59 -9.58
CA SER A 77 -7.76 -15.85 -10.28
C SER A 77 -9.17 -15.93 -10.87
N ASN A 78 -10.13 -15.18 -10.31
CA ASN A 78 -11.49 -15.12 -10.80
C ASN A 78 -11.69 -14.15 -11.99
N LYS A 79 -10.67 -13.38 -12.36
CA LYS A 79 -10.75 -12.49 -13.53
C LYS A 79 -10.66 -13.29 -14.83
N GLN A 80 -11.53 -12.98 -15.76
CA GLN A 80 -11.59 -13.65 -17.09
C GLN A 80 -10.97 -12.80 -18.19
N SER A 81 -10.42 -11.64 -17.85
CA SER A 81 -9.76 -10.72 -18.78
C SER A 81 -8.44 -10.25 -18.17
N LEU A 82 -7.63 -9.53 -18.94
CA LEU A 82 -6.39 -8.93 -18.45
C LEU A 82 -6.68 -8.06 -17.22
N TYR A 83 -5.96 -8.34 -16.14
CA TYR A 83 -6.12 -7.63 -14.88
C TYR A 83 -4.75 -7.28 -14.30
N LEU A 84 -4.37 -6.02 -14.45
CA LEU A 84 -3.12 -5.47 -13.93
C LEU A 84 -3.43 -4.32 -12.98
N SER A 85 -3.75 -4.67 -11.74
CA SER A 85 -3.97 -3.67 -10.70
C SER A 85 -2.65 -3.25 -10.04
N ALA A 86 -2.67 -2.13 -9.34
CA ALA A 86 -1.52 -1.69 -8.55
C ALA A 86 -1.12 -2.72 -7.48
N HIS A 87 -2.07 -3.49 -6.95
CA HIS A 87 -1.81 -4.58 -6.02
C HIS A 87 -0.96 -5.70 -6.63
N ILE A 88 -1.24 -6.09 -7.87
CA ILE A 88 -0.45 -7.11 -8.58
C ILE A 88 0.98 -6.62 -8.84
N LEU A 89 1.13 -5.33 -9.09
CA LEU A 89 2.42 -4.72 -9.41
C LEU A 89 3.28 -4.39 -8.17
N GLY A 90 2.83 -4.73 -6.98
CA GLY A 90 3.55 -4.42 -5.75
C GLY A 90 3.60 -2.93 -5.42
N LYS A 91 2.58 -2.17 -5.85
CA LYS A 91 2.53 -0.71 -5.73
C LYS A 91 1.38 -0.21 -4.88
N ALA A 92 0.62 -1.11 -4.24
CA ALA A 92 -0.59 -0.74 -3.51
C ALA A 92 -0.76 -1.50 -2.21
N GLY A 93 -1.49 -0.87 -1.30
CA GLY A 93 -2.04 -1.49 -0.10
C GLY A 93 -3.34 -0.83 0.31
N ASP A 94 -4.20 -1.64 0.90
CA ASP A 94 -5.43 -1.23 1.56
C ASP A 94 -5.23 -1.35 3.06
N PHE A 95 -5.56 -0.32 3.81
CA PHE A 95 -5.26 -0.24 5.24
C PHE A 95 -6.50 0.11 6.06
N THR A 96 -6.52 -0.41 7.28
CA THR A 96 -7.30 0.13 8.37
C THR A 96 -6.37 0.92 9.27
N VAL A 97 -6.75 2.12 9.64
CA VAL A 97 -5.95 3.01 10.50
C VAL A 97 -6.53 3.04 11.89
N ARG A 98 -5.71 2.80 12.89
CA ARG A 98 -6.14 2.85 14.29
C ARG A 98 -6.57 4.26 14.66
N GLY A 99 -7.80 4.41 15.13
CA GLY A 99 -8.33 5.68 15.62
C GLY A 99 -8.80 6.66 14.55
N LEU A 100 -8.77 6.29 13.26
CA LEU A 100 -9.24 7.13 12.17
C LEU A 100 -10.15 6.32 11.25
N THR A 101 -11.22 6.97 10.75
CA THR A 101 -11.95 6.43 9.60
C THR A 101 -11.09 6.53 8.35
N ALA A 102 -11.45 5.79 7.30
CA ALA A 102 -10.73 5.87 6.02
C ALA A 102 -10.78 7.29 5.45
N GLU A 103 -11.92 7.98 5.58
CA GLU A 103 -12.07 9.36 5.10
C GLU A 103 -11.20 10.34 5.90
N GLU A 104 -11.17 10.22 7.21
CA GLU A 104 -10.28 11.03 8.06
C GLU A 104 -8.82 10.81 7.70
N ALA A 105 -8.42 9.56 7.45
CA ALA A 105 -7.06 9.22 7.04
C ALA A 105 -6.73 9.82 5.66
N ARG A 106 -7.64 9.72 4.67
CA ARG A 106 -7.46 10.35 3.36
C ARG A 106 -7.29 11.87 3.48
N ASN A 107 -8.13 12.51 4.26
CA ASN A 107 -8.05 13.96 4.47
C ASN A 107 -6.73 14.37 5.12
N LYS A 108 -6.25 13.59 6.07
CA LYS A 108 -4.95 13.85 6.71
C LYS A 108 -3.79 13.74 5.73
N ILE A 109 -3.84 12.78 4.82
CA ILE A 109 -2.84 12.62 3.76
C ILE A 109 -2.91 13.80 2.79
N ILE A 110 -4.10 14.21 2.36
CA ILE A 110 -4.29 15.34 1.45
C ILE A 110 -3.74 16.64 2.05
N GLN A 111 -4.03 16.91 3.32
CA GLN A 111 -3.54 18.09 4.02
C GLN A 111 -2.02 18.12 4.17
N ASN A 112 -1.37 16.97 4.12
CA ASN A 112 0.08 16.81 4.26
C ASN A 112 0.74 16.28 2.98
N ALA A 113 0.11 16.48 1.83
CA ALA A 113 0.59 15.94 0.55
C ALA A 113 1.99 16.44 0.18
N HIS A 114 2.42 17.61 0.68
CA HIS A 114 3.75 18.15 0.46
C HIS A 114 4.87 17.25 1.03
N LEU A 115 4.56 16.36 1.97
CA LEU A 115 5.52 15.41 2.54
C LEU A 115 5.71 14.16 1.67
N LEU A 116 4.78 13.90 0.75
CA LEU A 116 4.84 12.69 -0.08
C LEU A 116 6.04 12.74 -1.03
N PRO A 117 6.84 11.65 -1.11
CA PRO A 117 7.98 11.60 -2.01
C PRO A 117 7.57 11.44 -3.48
N TYR A 118 6.41 10.85 -3.73
CA TYR A 118 5.89 10.57 -5.07
C TYR A 118 4.39 10.87 -5.14
N PRO A 119 3.84 11.14 -6.33
CA PRO A 119 2.39 11.18 -6.51
C PRO A 119 1.74 9.84 -6.14
N ILE A 120 0.58 9.91 -5.51
CA ILE A 120 -0.18 8.74 -5.11
C ILE A 120 -1.61 8.82 -5.64
N ARG A 121 -2.25 7.64 -5.70
CA ARG A 121 -3.69 7.53 -5.85
C ARG A 121 -4.31 7.01 -4.57
N MET A 122 -5.51 7.48 -4.25
CA MET A 122 -6.35 6.95 -3.19
C MET A 122 -7.76 6.72 -3.72
N GLU A 123 -8.37 5.60 -3.33
CA GLU A 123 -9.75 5.29 -3.69
C GLU A 123 -10.71 6.02 -2.75
N LYS A 124 -11.66 6.77 -3.30
CA LYS A 124 -12.69 7.46 -2.53
C LYS A 124 -13.94 6.60 -2.35
N ASN A 125 -14.77 6.96 -1.38
CA ASN A 125 -16.07 6.32 -1.13
C ASN A 125 -15.98 4.83 -0.74
N VAL A 126 -14.85 4.42 -0.15
CA VAL A 126 -14.65 3.09 0.41
C VAL A 126 -14.28 3.19 1.89
N THR A 127 -14.50 2.11 2.64
CA THR A 127 -14.30 2.08 4.09
C THR A 127 -12.88 1.70 4.50
N TRP A 128 -11.99 1.51 3.54
CA TRP A 128 -10.56 1.27 3.74
C TRP A 128 -9.74 2.37 3.11
N LEU A 129 -8.50 2.52 3.57
CA LEU A 129 -7.54 3.46 3.01
C LEU A 129 -6.73 2.75 1.92
N HIS A 130 -7.09 2.97 0.66
CA HIS A 130 -6.30 2.51 -0.48
C HIS A 130 -5.26 3.54 -0.84
N ILE A 131 -4.00 3.10 -0.91
CA ILE A 131 -2.86 3.92 -1.32
C ILE A 131 -2.11 3.17 -2.41
N ASP A 132 -1.86 3.83 -3.54
CA ASP A 132 -0.96 3.29 -4.55
C ASP A 132 -0.09 4.35 -5.22
N THR A 133 1.00 3.90 -5.81
CA THR A 133 1.94 4.72 -6.57
C THR A 133 1.90 4.42 -8.07
N LEU A 134 0.77 3.92 -8.57
CA LEU A 134 0.60 3.71 -10.00
C LEU A 134 0.59 5.08 -10.71
N PRO A 135 1.43 5.29 -11.75
CA PRO A 135 1.49 6.57 -12.43
C PRO A 135 0.16 6.95 -13.08
N GLN A 136 -0.20 8.22 -12.95
CA GLN A 136 -1.30 8.84 -13.66
C GLN A 136 -0.76 9.93 -14.57
N HIS A 137 -1.19 9.93 -15.83
CA HIS A 137 -0.86 11.02 -16.75
C HIS A 137 -1.60 12.28 -16.34
N ASN A 138 -0.92 13.44 -16.41
CA ASN A 138 -1.47 14.76 -16.10
C ASN A 138 -1.84 15.02 -14.63
N ILE A 139 -1.23 14.33 -13.67
CA ILE A 139 -1.36 14.73 -12.28
C ILE A 139 -0.53 16.01 -12.05
N VAL A 140 -1.23 17.09 -11.73
CA VAL A 140 -0.61 18.36 -11.31
C VAL A 140 -0.37 18.34 -9.80
N GLU A 141 -1.22 17.65 -9.06
CA GLU A 141 -1.15 17.52 -7.61
C GLU A 141 -0.61 16.13 -7.22
N LYS A 142 -0.05 16.04 -5.99
CA LYS A 142 0.54 14.78 -5.51
C LYS A 142 -0.49 13.71 -5.14
N VAL A 143 -1.77 14.04 -5.04
CA VAL A 143 -2.83 13.10 -4.69
C VAL A 143 -3.91 13.09 -5.77
N TYR A 144 -4.19 11.92 -6.29
CA TYR A 144 -5.30 11.67 -7.20
C TYR A 144 -6.34 10.78 -6.50
N LEU A 145 -7.60 11.23 -6.47
CA LEU A 145 -8.72 10.47 -5.93
C LEU A 145 -9.53 9.86 -7.07
N PHE A 146 -9.78 8.56 -7.00
CA PHE A 146 -10.60 7.87 -8.00
C PHE A 146 -11.75 7.09 -7.37
#